data_486206f2881a6f8a6977069fcd1d8b40
#
_entry.id   486206f2881a6f8a6977069fcd1d8b40
#
_cell.length_a   1.000
_cell.length_b   1.000
_cell.length_c   1.000
_cell.angle_alpha   90.00
_cell.angle_beta   90.00
_cell.angle_gamma   90.00
#
_symmetry.space_group_name_H-M   'P 1'
#
loop_
_entity.id
_entity.type
_entity.pdbx_description
1 polymer ?
#
loop_
_entity_poly.entity_id
_entity_poly.type
_entity_poly.pdbx_seq_one_letter_code
_entity_poly.pdbx_strand_id
1 'polypeptide(L)'
;GSEMCIRDRERCINLIPSENTPSRAVQLLCASDPAFRYAEHKKVKSFYDADIFYYQGTKFIDEVEQLLVEQMKQYLGCAEVETRVISGQMSNMAVFSALMDWKNRLDRKCDAKRLGYVMNNHIIKGGHLSAQPMGALHDYIAVDPVTERSAVVNFPVCRDNIYKIDVEETKKLIAQYRPELIIFGKSMVLHKEPVAAIRKFVDEQKIPTTIMYDMAHVLGLVGDYFQKPFEEGAEIVTGSTHKTFFGSQRGVIGVNYEKTDLKY
;
A
#
# COMPACT_ATOMS: atom_id res chain seq x y z
N GLY A 1 -5.45 30.62 -7.85
CA GLY A 1 -5.27 29.75 -9.00
C GLY A 1 -5.41 30.62 -10.26
N SER A 2 -4.44 30.54 -11.13
CA SER A 2 -4.44 31.38 -12.32
C SER A 2 -5.57 30.96 -13.27
N GLU A 3 -6.09 31.91 -14.05
CA GLU A 3 -7.03 31.65 -15.18
C GLU A 3 -6.54 30.50 -16.08
N MET A 4 -5.26 30.26 -16.15
CA MET A 4 -4.63 29.19 -16.92
C MET A 4 -5.05 27.80 -16.41
N CYS A 5 -5.02 27.57 -15.08
CA CYS A 5 -5.45 26.28 -14.51
C CYS A 5 -6.95 26.02 -14.71
N ILE A 6 -7.78 27.06 -14.63
CA ILE A 6 -9.22 26.95 -14.88
C ILE A 6 -9.47 26.63 -16.35
N ARG A 7 -8.80 27.36 -17.26
CA ARG A 7 -8.90 27.13 -18.70
C ARG A 7 -8.47 25.71 -19.11
N ASP A 8 -7.40 25.21 -18.55
CA ASP A 8 -6.93 23.87 -18.87
C ASP A 8 -7.92 22.79 -18.41
N ARG A 9 -8.54 22.96 -17.24
CA ARG A 9 -9.60 22.04 -16.76
C ARG A 9 -10.88 22.08 -17.56
N GLU A 10 -11.26 23.26 -18.05
CA GLU A 10 -12.54 23.46 -18.79
C GLU A 10 -12.42 23.14 -20.28
N ARG A 11 -11.20 23.26 -20.85
CA ARG A 11 -10.99 23.18 -22.29
C ARG A 11 -10.10 22.05 -22.76
N CYS A 12 -9.49 21.32 -21.83
CA CYS A 12 -8.64 20.18 -22.12
C CYS A 12 -9.23 18.90 -21.56
N ILE A 13 -9.01 17.79 -22.25
CA ILE A 13 -9.27 16.46 -21.74
C ILE A 13 -8.05 16.04 -20.92
N ASN A 14 -8.21 15.94 -19.60
CA ASN A 14 -7.15 15.47 -18.73
C ASN A 14 -7.07 13.95 -18.80
N LEU A 15 -5.92 13.43 -19.26
CA LEU A 15 -5.65 12.00 -19.40
C LEU A 15 -4.71 11.46 -18.32
N ILE A 16 -4.43 12.24 -17.28
CA ILE A 16 -3.61 11.75 -16.15
C ILE A 16 -4.45 10.83 -15.28
N PRO A 17 -4.18 9.51 -15.25
CA PRO A 17 -5.05 8.52 -14.60
C PRO A 17 -5.03 8.62 -13.07
N SER A 18 -4.05 9.32 -12.50
CA SER A 18 -3.93 9.54 -11.06
C SER A 18 -4.62 10.81 -10.57
N GLU A 19 -5.14 11.65 -11.47
CA GLU A 19 -5.91 12.83 -11.11
C GLU A 19 -7.39 12.52 -11.10
N ASN A 20 -8.08 13.00 -10.06
CA ASN A 20 -9.51 12.84 -9.96
C ASN A 20 -10.14 14.04 -9.27
N THR A 21 -11.41 14.26 -9.54
CA THR A 21 -12.18 15.33 -8.89
C THR A 21 -13.01 14.71 -7.77
N PRO A 22 -12.70 15.03 -6.50
CA PRO A 22 -13.51 14.54 -5.38
C PRO A 22 -14.93 15.12 -5.43
N SER A 23 -15.87 14.43 -4.81
CA SER A 23 -17.24 14.91 -4.69
C SER A 23 -17.31 16.25 -3.94
N ARG A 24 -18.39 17.00 -4.17
CA ARG A 24 -18.61 18.26 -3.45
C ARG A 24 -18.66 18.06 -1.93
N ALA A 25 -19.20 16.95 -1.46
CA ALA A 25 -19.22 16.61 -0.03
C ALA A 25 -17.79 16.46 0.53
N VAL A 26 -16.92 15.73 -0.16
CA VAL A 26 -15.51 15.59 0.24
C VAL A 26 -14.81 16.95 0.26
N GLN A 27 -15.02 17.80 -0.76
CA GLN A 27 -14.42 19.14 -0.81
C GLN A 27 -14.85 20.01 0.38
N LEU A 28 -16.14 19.99 0.72
CA LEU A 28 -16.69 20.73 1.86
C LEU A 28 -16.12 20.22 3.20
N LEU A 29 -16.05 18.91 3.39
CA LEU A 29 -15.49 18.34 4.61
C LEU A 29 -13.99 18.65 4.77
N CYS A 30 -13.22 18.65 3.70
CA CYS A 30 -11.80 19.04 3.73
C CYS A 30 -11.59 20.51 4.13
N ALA A 31 -12.59 21.37 3.93
CA ALA A 31 -12.55 22.79 4.30
C ALA A 31 -13.31 23.09 5.62
N SER A 32 -13.79 22.07 6.32
CA SER A 32 -14.55 22.24 7.56
C SER A 32 -13.64 22.47 8.77
N ASP A 33 -14.19 22.99 9.85
CA ASP A 33 -13.47 23.38 11.06
C ASP A 33 -12.55 22.28 11.65
N PRO A 34 -12.94 20.98 11.71
CA PRO A 34 -12.06 19.93 12.21
C PRO A 34 -10.74 19.78 11.45
N ALA A 35 -10.69 20.16 10.17
CA ALA A 35 -9.46 20.09 9.36
C ALA A 35 -8.37 21.07 9.84
N PHE A 36 -8.71 22.03 10.68
CA PHE A 36 -7.80 23.06 11.23
C PHE A 36 -7.56 22.91 12.73
N ARG A 37 -7.92 21.75 13.32
CA ARG A 37 -7.76 21.47 14.74
C ARG A 37 -6.65 20.49 15.02
N TYR A 38 -6.01 20.62 16.17
CA TYR A 38 -5.12 19.61 16.69
C TYR A 38 -5.91 18.51 17.39
N ALA A 39 -5.63 17.26 17.03
CA ALA A 39 -6.25 16.08 17.62
C ALA A 39 -5.21 14.97 17.86
N GLU A 40 -3.98 15.35 18.16
CA GLU A 40 -2.91 14.39 18.46
C GLU A 40 -3.27 13.58 19.69
N HIS A 41 -3.09 12.27 19.59
CA HIS A 41 -3.34 11.33 20.68
C HIS A 41 -2.35 10.16 20.60
N LYS A 42 -2.24 9.43 21.69
CA LYS A 42 -1.51 8.16 21.73
C LYS A 42 -2.14 7.20 22.72
N LYS A 43 -1.91 5.93 22.48
CA LYS A 43 -2.24 4.89 23.46
C LYS A 43 -1.27 4.92 24.63
N VAL A 44 -1.81 4.94 25.84
CA VAL A 44 -1.01 5.00 27.07
C VAL A 44 -1.24 3.74 27.89
N LYS A 45 -0.20 2.92 28.07
CA LYS A 45 -0.28 1.65 28.81
C LYS A 45 -0.81 1.78 30.24
N SER A 46 -0.45 2.84 30.93
CA SER A 46 -0.95 3.13 32.29
C SER A 46 -2.45 3.41 32.34
N PHE A 47 -3.08 3.64 31.20
CA PHE A 47 -4.54 3.82 31.07
C PHE A 47 -5.16 2.69 30.24
N TYR A 48 -4.63 1.46 30.37
CA TYR A 48 -5.16 0.26 29.70
C TYR A 48 -5.19 0.39 28.16
N ASP A 49 -4.16 1.04 27.59
CA ASP A 49 -4.07 1.32 26.16
C ASP A 49 -5.20 2.21 25.61
N ALA A 50 -5.85 2.99 26.47
CA ALA A 50 -6.80 4.02 26.01
C ALA A 50 -6.07 5.12 25.22
N ASP A 51 -6.74 5.64 24.20
CA ASP A 51 -6.27 6.81 23.48
C ASP A 51 -6.42 8.06 24.33
N ILE A 52 -5.29 8.75 24.57
CA ILE A 52 -5.24 9.99 25.34
C ILE A 52 -4.97 11.14 24.38
N PHE A 53 -5.95 11.99 24.20
CA PHE A 53 -5.83 13.22 23.43
C PHE A 53 -5.12 14.30 24.21
N TYR A 54 -4.23 15.03 23.54
CA TYR A 54 -3.46 16.11 24.19
C TYR A 54 -4.24 17.43 24.29
N TYR A 55 -5.29 17.58 23.49
CA TYR A 55 -6.11 18.77 23.39
C TYR A 55 -7.56 18.48 23.74
N GLN A 56 -8.28 19.51 24.18
CA GLN A 56 -9.72 19.42 24.44
C GLN A 56 -10.53 19.67 23.18
N GLY A 57 -11.81 19.27 23.19
CA GLY A 57 -12.72 19.46 22.07
C GLY A 57 -12.51 18.48 20.91
N THR A 58 -11.82 17.38 21.13
CA THR A 58 -11.44 16.39 20.12
C THR A 58 -12.42 15.23 19.96
N LYS A 59 -13.48 15.18 20.81
CA LYS A 59 -14.42 14.05 20.82
C LYS A 59 -15.04 13.75 19.45
N PHE A 60 -15.44 14.80 18.73
CA PHE A 60 -16.00 14.64 17.37
C PHE A 60 -14.97 14.05 16.40
N ILE A 61 -13.72 14.48 16.49
CA ILE A 61 -12.64 13.97 15.63
C ILE A 61 -12.36 12.50 15.95
N ASP A 62 -12.34 12.14 17.24
CA ASP A 62 -12.19 10.74 17.67
C ASP A 62 -13.30 9.83 17.10
N GLU A 63 -14.56 10.27 17.19
CA GLU A 63 -15.69 9.54 16.61
C GLU A 63 -15.56 9.37 15.09
N VAL A 64 -15.09 10.41 14.38
CA VAL A 64 -14.85 10.34 12.92
C VAL A 64 -13.71 9.39 12.59
N GLU A 65 -12.61 9.42 13.34
CA GLU A 65 -11.48 8.51 13.13
C GLU A 65 -11.88 7.04 13.37
N GLN A 66 -12.63 6.77 14.43
CA GLN A 66 -13.15 5.42 14.71
C GLN A 66 -14.07 4.93 13.59
N LEU A 67 -15.01 5.76 13.15
CA LEU A 67 -15.90 5.43 12.04
C LEU A 67 -15.12 5.18 10.74
N LEU A 68 -14.11 6.00 10.45
CA LEU A 68 -13.26 5.82 9.28
C LEU A 68 -12.54 4.45 9.32
N VAL A 69 -11.96 4.09 10.47
CA VAL A 69 -11.28 2.81 10.64
C VAL A 69 -12.25 1.63 10.43
N GLU A 70 -13.44 1.68 11.03
CA GLU A 70 -14.47 0.65 10.86
C GLU A 70 -14.90 0.50 9.39
N GLN A 71 -15.20 1.61 8.74
CA GLN A 71 -15.65 1.60 7.35
C GLN A 71 -14.53 1.13 6.40
N MET A 72 -13.28 1.51 6.65
CA MET A 72 -12.16 1.04 5.83
C MET A 72 -11.85 -0.43 6.05
N LYS A 73 -11.95 -0.95 7.28
CA LYS A 73 -11.87 -2.39 7.56
C LYS A 73 -12.93 -3.17 6.78
N GLN A 74 -14.16 -2.70 6.83
CA GLN A 74 -15.26 -3.31 6.09
C GLN A 74 -15.06 -3.24 4.58
N TYR A 75 -14.64 -2.08 4.07
CA TYR A 75 -14.40 -1.85 2.65
C TYR A 75 -13.30 -2.74 2.09
N LEU A 76 -12.18 -2.86 2.80
CA LEU A 76 -11.04 -3.67 2.39
C LEU A 76 -11.21 -5.16 2.71
N GLY A 77 -12.06 -5.52 3.66
CA GLY A 77 -12.21 -6.88 4.17
C GLY A 77 -11.00 -7.34 4.97
N CYS A 78 -10.45 -6.48 5.85
CA CYS A 78 -9.22 -6.77 6.59
C CYS A 78 -9.38 -6.61 8.11
N ALA A 79 -8.42 -7.19 8.84
CA ALA A 79 -8.44 -7.20 10.30
C ALA A 79 -8.11 -5.82 10.90
N GLU A 80 -7.10 -5.12 10.36
CA GLU A 80 -6.66 -3.82 10.88
C GLU A 80 -6.37 -2.84 9.74
N VAL A 81 -6.54 -1.54 10.03
CA VAL A 81 -6.32 -0.45 9.08
C VAL A 81 -5.56 0.69 9.76
N GLU A 82 -4.58 1.25 9.05
CA GLU A 82 -3.96 2.52 9.39
C GLU A 82 -4.40 3.59 8.40
N THR A 83 -5.05 4.64 8.88
CA THR A 83 -5.66 5.71 8.07
C THR A 83 -4.94 7.06 8.17
N ARG A 84 -3.93 7.17 9.05
CA ARG A 84 -3.24 8.44 9.35
C ARG A 84 -2.12 8.79 8.37
N VAL A 85 -1.75 7.88 7.48
CA VAL A 85 -0.73 8.12 6.47
C VAL A 85 -1.18 9.16 5.45
N ILE A 86 -0.29 10.08 5.10
CA ILE A 86 -0.65 11.26 4.30
C ILE A 86 -0.57 11.04 2.78
N SER A 87 -0.03 9.91 2.33
CA SER A 87 0.00 9.54 0.91
C SER A 87 0.19 8.03 0.72
N GLY A 88 -0.15 7.52 -0.47
CA GLY A 88 0.12 6.13 -0.83
C GLY A 88 1.62 5.79 -0.84
N GLN A 89 2.48 6.74 -1.19
CA GLN A 89 3.94 6.54 -1.10
C GLN A 89 4.39 6.34 0.35
N MET A 90 3.89 7.15 1.27
CA MET A 90 4.19 6.97 2.70
C MET A 90 3.58 5.69 3.27
N SER A 91 2.45 5.24 2.74
CA SER A 91 1.92 3.91 3.08
C SER A 91 2.93 2.81 2.74
N ASN A 92 3.50 2.84 1.54
CA ASN A 92 4.52 1.89 1.13
C ASN A 92 5.80 2.00 2.00
N MET A 93 6.28 3.23 2.25
CA MET A 93 7.45 3.45 3.13
C MET A 93 7.21 2.88 4.54
N ALA A 94 6.03 3.11 5.11
CA ALA A 94 5.68 2.59 6.43
C ALA A 94 5.68 1.05 6.46
N VAL A 95 5.15 0.41 5.42
CA VAL A 95 5.18 -1.05 5.29
C VAL A 95 6.62 -1.56 5.16
N PHE A 96 7.42 -0.97 4.28
CA PHE A 96 8.82 -1.39 4.08
C PHE A 96 9.66 -1.21 5.35
N SER A 97 9.47 -0.09 6.06
CA SER A 97 10.11 0.15 7.34
C SER A 97 9.70 -0.88 8.38
N ALA A 98 8.41 -1.19 8.49
CA ALA A 98 7.91 -2.17 9.43
C ALA A 98 8.46 -3.59 9.15
N LEU A 99 8.49 -4.00 7.90
CA LEU A 99 9.06 -5.31 7.50
C LEU A 99 10.57 -5.38 7.76
N MET A 100 11.31 -4.30 7.48
CA MET A 100 12.74 -4.23 7.78
C MET A 100 12.99 -4.26 9.28
N ASP A 101 12.23 -3.51 10.07
CA ASP A 101 12.30 -3.53 11.54
C ASP A 101 11.96 -4.91 12.11
N TRP A 102 10.93 -5.55 11.60
CA TRP A 102 10.56 -6.91 11.98
C TRP A 102 11.72 -7.87 11.74
N LYS A 103 12.27 -7.89 10.53
CA LYS A 103 13.43 -8.72 10.15
C LYS A 103 14.61 -8.51 11.11
N ASN A 104 14.95 -7.27 11.44
CA ASN A 104 16.08 -6.95 12.30
C ASN A 104 15.82 -7.26 13.79
N ARG A 105 14.56 -7.26 14.23
CA ARG A 105 14.19 -7.66 15.59
C ARG A 105 14.26 -9.16 15.83
N LEU A 106 14.09 -9.97 14.79
CA LEU A 106 14.20 -11.43 14.87
C LEU A 106 15.63 -11.87 15.21
N ASP A 107 16.64 -11.11 14.78
CA ASP A 107 18.04 -11.40 15.10
C ASP A 107 18.80 -10.12 15.49
N ARG A 108 18.71 -9.77 16.76
CA ARG A 108 19.33 -8.54 17.33
C ARG A 108 20.86 -8.64 17.48
N LYS A 109 21.45 -9.80 17.22
CA LYS A 109 22.90 -10.01 17.32
C LYS A 109 23.63 -9.82 16.00
N CYS A 110 22.90 -9.79 14.89
CA CYS A 110 23.43 -9.51 13.57
C CYS A 110 23.36 -8.03 13.24
N ASP A 111 24.21 -7.58 12.34
CA ASP A 111 24.12 -6.26 11.74
C ASP A 111 22.76 -6.04 11.07
N ALA A 112 22.25 -4.83 11.17
CA ALA A 112 20.97 -4.47 10.56
C ALA A 112 21.00 -4.71 9.04
N LYS A 113 20.00 -5.44 8.56
CA LYS A 113 19.90 -5.84 7.15
C LYS A 113 18.67 -5.21 6.51
N ARG A 114 18.81 -4.77 5.28
CA ARG A 114 17.70 -4.39 4.41
C ARG A 114 16.93 -5.63 3.95
N LEU A 115 15.74 -5.41 3.35
CA LEU A 115 14.99 -6.49 2.70
C LEU A 115 15.86 -7.13 1.61
N GLY A 116 15.82 -8.44 1.53
CA GLY A 116 16.48 -9.21 0.49
C GLY A 116 15.81 -9.02 -0.87
N TYR A 117 15.63 -10.10 -1.63
CA TYR A 117 14.92 -9.96 -2.90
C TYR A 117 13.47 -9.51 -2.70
N VAL A 118 13.08 -8.49 -3.50
CA VAL A 118 11.70 -8.00 -3.63
C VAL A 118 11.24 -8.22 -5.06
N MET A 119 10.06 -8.80 -5.23
CA MET A 119 9.46 -8.96 -6.56
C MET A 119 8.38 -7.89 -6.78
N ASN A 120 8.42 -7.22 -7.94
CA ASN A 120 7.45 -6.18 -8.29
C ASN A 120 7.19 -6.09 -9.80
N ASN A 121 6.24 -5.25 -10.19
CA ASN A 121 5.97 -4.94 -11.60
C ASN A 121 7.00 -3.94 -12.13
N HIS A 122 7.60 -4.21 -13.29
CA HIS A 122 8.55 -3.30 -13.93
C HIS A 122 7.87 -1.99 -14.36
N ILE A 123 8.53 -0.85 -14.14
CA ILE A 123 7.98 0.49 -14.41
C ILE A 123 7.50 0.65 -15.86
N ILE A 124 8.30 0.20 -16.86
CA ILE A 124 7.96 0.32 -18.29
C ILE A 124 6.74 -0.54 -18.67
N LYS A 125 6.43 -1.58 -17.88
CA LYS A 125 5.29 -2.48 -18.06
C LYS A 125 4.10 -2.08 -17.20
N GLY A 126 4.04 -0.82 -16.84
CA GLY A 126 2.96 -0.21 -16.05
C GLY A 126 3.13 -0.28 -14.54
N GLY A 127 4.27 -0.71 -14.02
CA GLY A 127 4.55 -0.78 -12.58
C GLY A 127 4.40 0.58 -11.88
N HIS A 128 4.04 0.54 -10.60
CA HIS A 128 3.92 1.75 -9.79
C HIS A 128 5.30 2.23 -9.30
N LEU A 129 5.57 3.52 -9.47
CA LEU A 129 6.86 4.13 -9.11
C LEU A 129 7.21 3.93 -7.63
N SER A 130 6.23 4.06 -6.74
CA SER A 130 6.42 3.91 -5.30
C SER A 130 6.97 2.53 -4.89
N ALA A 131 6.67 1.47 -5.66
CA ALA A 131 7.17 0.11 -5.41
C ALA A 131 8.56 -0.15 -6.04
N GLN A 132 9.25 0.87 -6.55
CA GLN A 132 10.54 0.74 -7.24
C GLN A 132 11.71 1.20 -6.37
N PRO A 133 12.94 0.75 -6.67
CA PRO A 133 14.16 1.27 -6.03
C PRO A 133 14.39 2.77 -6.24
N MET A 134 13.84 3.35 -7.29
CA MET A 134 13.87 4.80 -7.51
C MET A 134 12.74 5.56 -6.79
N GLY A 135 11.87 4.86 -6.08
CA GLY A 135 10.76 5.39 -5.29
C GLY A 135 10.88 5.04 -3.81
N ALA A 136 9.77 4.65 -3.18
CA ALA A 136 9.73 4.38 -1.74
C ALA A 136 10.57 3.17 -1.28
N LEU A 137 10.89 2.25 -2.18
CA LEU A 137 11.68 1.04 -1.85
C LEU A 137 13.19 1.32 -1.69
N HIS A 138 13.68 2.48 -2.11
CA HIS A 138 15.12 2.82 -2.21
C HIS A 138 15.94 2.46 -0.97
N ASP A 139 15.52 2.93 0.19
CA ASP A 139 16.29 2.78 1.44
C ASP A 139 16.08 1.43 2.15
N TYR A 140 15.14 0.65 1.69
CA TYR A 140 14.71 -0.58 2.34
C TYR A 140 15.18 -1.86 1.68
N ILE A 141 15.64 -1.79 0.42
CA ILE A 141 16.09 -2.95 -0.36
C ILE A 141 17.60 -3.13 -0.31
N ALA A 142 18.04 -4.38 -0.25
CA ALA A 142 19.45 -4.72 -0.36
C ALA A 142 20.00 -4.33 -1.74
N VAL A 143 21.27 -3.93 -1.76
CA VAL A 143 22.00 -3.56 -2.96
C VAL A 143 23.26 -4.43 -3.00
N ASP A 144 23.53 -5.00 -4.16
CA ASP A 144 24.77 -5.74 -4.40
C ASP A 144 25.96 -4.76 -4.35
N PRO A 145 26.95 -4.97 -3.47
CA PRO A 145 28.02 -4.00 -3.27
C PRO A 145 29.00 -3.90 -4.44
N VAL A 146 28.99 -4.87 -5.35
CA VAL A 146 29.91 -4.90 -6.50
C VAL A 146 29.25 -4.33 -7.74
N THR A 147 27.98 -4.70 -7.99
CA THR A 147 27.25 -4.28 -9.19
C THR A 147 26.37 -3.04 -8.97
N GLU A 148 26.22 -2.62 -7.71
CA GLU A 148 25.29 -1.54 -7.28
C GLU A 148 23.83 -1.77 -7.67
N ARG A 149 23.46 -3.01 -8.00
CA ARG A 149 22.10 -3.36 -8.38
C ARG A 149 21.25 -3.67 -7.16
N SER A 150 20.08 -3.09 -7.12
CA SER A 150 19.07 -3.43 -6.11
C SER A 150 18.58 -4.86 -6.30
N ALA A 151 18.34 -5.56 -5.19
CA ALA A 151 17.86 -6.95 -5.18
C ALA A 151 16.38 -7.05 -5.60
N VAL A 152 16.03 -6.50 -6.76
CA VAL A 152 14.68 -6.52 -7.34
C VAL A 152 14.60 -7.56 -8.45
N VAL A 153 13.54 -8.35 -8.39
CA VAL A 153 13.13 -9.28 -9.46
C VAL A 153 11.81 -8.78 -10.02
N ASN A 154 11.77 -8.47 -11.31
CA ASN A 154 10.52 -8.01 -11.91
C ASN A 154 9.65 -9.19 -12.35
N PHE A 155 8.33 -9.05 -12.23
CA PHE A 155 7.39 -10.01 -12.81
C PHE A 155 7.63 -10.15 -14.32
N PRO A 156 7.78 -11.37 -14.81
CA PRO A 156 7.71 -11.63 -16.24
C PRO A 156 6.28 -11.37 -16.73
N VAL A 157 6.17 -10.97 -18.00
CA VAL A 157 4.88 -10.65 -18.61
C VAL A 157 4.62 -11.57 -19.79
N CYS A 158 3.34 -11.76 -20.13
CA CYS A 158 2.94 -12.56 -21.28
C CYS A 158 3.50 -11.95 -22.58
N ARG A 159 3.87 -12.79 -23.53
CA ARG A 159 4.46 -12.35 -24.82
C ARG A 159 3.50 -11.51 -25.66
N ASP A 160 2.22 -11.85 -25.58
CA ASP A 160 1.13 -11.20 -26.32
C ASP A 160 0.56 -9.98 -25.58
N ASN A 161 0.87 -9.82 -24.28
CA ASN A 161 0.35 -8.73 -23.48
C ASN A 161 1.31 -8.34 -22.36
N ILE A 162 2.04 -7.24 -22.57
CA ILE A 162 3.05 -6.73 -21.61
C ILE A 162 2.45 -6.22 -20.29
N TYR A 163 1.14 -6.02 -20.21
CA TYR A 163 0.44 -5.60 -18.99
C TYR A 163 -0.11 -6.77 -18.17
N LYS A 164 0.05 -8.00 -18.65
CA LYS A 164 -0.39 -9.21 -17.97
C LYS A 164 0.81 -10.01 -17.46
N ILE A 165 0.79 -10.36 -16.17
CA ILE A 165 1.84 -11.18 -15.54
C ILE A 165 1.77 -12.62 -16.11
N ASP A 166 2.92 -13.15 -16.48
CA ASP A 166 3.10 -14.58 -16.76
C ASP A 166 3.25 -15.34 -15.46
N VAL A 167 2.22 -16.07 -15.08
CA VAL A 167 2.16 -16.77 -13.78
C VAL A 167 3.17 -17.90 -13.69
N GLU A 168 3.35 -18.67 -14.77
CA GLU A 168 4.23 -19.85 -14.74
C GLU A 168 5.71 -19.45 -14.71
N GLU A 169 6.11 -18.45 -15.48
CA GLU A 169 7.45 -17.90 -15.38
C GLU A 169 7.68 -17.19 -14.03
N THR A 170 6.65 -16.52 -13.47
CA THR A 170 6.73 -15.91 -12.14
C THR A 170 7.01 -16.95 -11.05
N LYS A 171 6.33 -18.10 -11.08
CA LYS A 171 6.56 -19.20 -10.12
C LYS A 171 8.02 -19.69 -10.16
N LYS A 172 8.61 -19.81 -11.35
CA LYS A 172 10.02 -20.21 -11.50
C LYS A 172 10.97 -19.19 -10.85
N LEU A 173 10.73 -17.89 -11.08
CA LEU A 173 11.54 -16.84 -10.47
C LEU A 173 11.37 -16.79 -8.95
N ILE A 174 10.16 -16.98 -8.44
CA ILE A 174 9.90 -17.05 -7.00
C ILE A 174 10.66 -18.23 -6.37
N ALA A 175 10.63 -19.40 -6.99
CA ALA A 175 11.37 -20.57 -6.51
C ALA A 175 12.90 -20.32 -6.50
N GLN A 176 13.40 -19.64 -7.53
CA GLN A 176 14.84 -19.34 -7.69
C GLN A 176 15.32 -18.28 -6.69
N TYR A 177 14.64 -17.15 -6.60
CA TYR A 177 15.09 -15.97 -5.84
C TYR A 177 14.54 -15.91 -4.42
N ARG A 178 13.46 -16.65 -4.12
CA ARG A 178 12.78 -16.68 -2.81
C ARG A 178 12.59 -15.28 -2.22
N PRO A 179 11.86 -14.37 -2.91
CA PRO A 179 11.72 -12.99 -2.47
C PRO A 179 11.09 -12.91 -1.08
N GLU A 180 11.57 -12.01 -0.24
CA GLU A 180 11.01 -11.74 1.09
C GLU A 180 9.68 -10.98 0.99
N LEU A 181 9.52 -10.19 -0.07
CA LEU A 181 8.32 -9.40 -0.34
C LEU A 181 7.95 -9.50 -1.82
N ILE A 182 6.69 -9.78 -2.08
CA ILE A 182 6.08 -9.72 -3.42
C ILE A 182 5.08 -8.56 -3.42
N ILE A 183 5.29 -7.58 -4.31
CA ILE A 183 4.45 -6.38 -4.43
C ILE A 183 3.68 -6.45 -5.74
N PHE A 184 2.39 -6.74 -5.67
CA PHE A 184 1.47 -6.56 -6.76
C PHE A 184 1.05 -5.09 -6.88
N GLY A 185 0.48 -4.73 -8.01
CA GLY A 185 -0.04 -3.40 -8.28
C GLY A 185 0.75 -2.64 -9.34
N LYS A 186 0.03 -1.82 -10.07
CA LYS A 186 0.52 -1.05 -11.23
C LYS A 186 -0.07 0.35 -11.23
N SER A 187 0.57 1.27 -11.93
CA SER A 187 -0.03 2.53 -12.34
C SER A 187 -0.98 2.33 -13.53
N MET A 188 -0.64 1.39 -14.42
CA MET A 188 -1.47 1.03 -15.58
C MET A 188 -2.09 -0.36 -15.35
N VAL A 189 -3.25 -0.37 -14.70
CA VAL A 189 -3.96 -1.60 -14.35
C VAL A 189 -5.01 -1.92 -15.41
N LEU A 190 -4.73 -2.90 -16.25
CA LEU A 190 -5.65 -3.38 -17.30
C LEU A 190 -6.20 -4.78 -16.98
N HIS A 191 -5.57 -5.52 -16.08
CA HIS A 191 -5.94 -6.88 -15.69
C HIS A 191 -5.84 -7.03 -14.18
N LYS A 192 -6.61 -7.98 -13.62
CA LYS A 192 -6.42 -8.42 -12.23
C LYS A 192 -5.02 -8.98 -12.06
N GLU A 193 -4.40 -8.68 -10.92
CA GLU A 193 -3.12 -9.27 -10.55
C GLU A 193 -3.34 -10.72 -10.05
N PRO A 194 -2.45 -11.69 -10.35
CA PRO A 194 -2.68 -13.10 -10.04
C PRO A 194 -2.34 -13.46 -8.58
N VAL A 195 -2.90 -12.72 -7.62
CA VAL A 195 -2.59 -12.87 -6.19
C VAL A 195 -2.86 -14.28 -5.70
N ALA A 196 -4.07 -14.80 -5.93
CA ALA A 196 -4.46 -16.14 -5.45
C ALA A 196 -3.58 -17.27 -6.01
N ALA A 197 -3.19 -17.17 -7.29
CA ALA A 197 -2.34 -18.19 -7.91
C ALA A 197 -0.92 -18.19 -7.31
N ILE A 198 -0.39 -17.01 -7.00
CA ILE A 198 0.95 -16.88 -6.40
C ILE A 198 0.88 -17.23 -4.92
N ARG A 199 -0.14 -16.82 -4.16
CA ARG A 199 -0.34 -17.24 -2.77
C ARG A 199 -0.34 -18.77 -2.64
N LYS A 200 -1.17 -19.43 -3.43
CA LYS A 200 -1.22 -20.89 -3.45
C LYS A 200 0.15 -21.51 -3.70
N PHE A 201 0.89 -21.00 -4.69
CA PHE A 201 2.21 -21.52 -5.02
C PHE A 201 3.22 -21.35 -3.87
N VAL A 202 3.30 -20.17 -3.25
CA VAL A 202 4.27 -19.93 -2.17
C VAL A 202 3.95 -20.74 -0.93
N ASP A 203 2.67 -21.02 -0.65
CA ASP A 203 2.22 -21.87 0.44
C ASP A 203 2.61 -23.34 0.19
N GLU A 204 2.32 -23.87 -1.00
CA GLU A 204 2.68 -25.22 -1.40
C GLU A 204 4.20 -25.44 -1.36
N GLN A 205 4.99 -24.45 -1.76
CA GLN A 205 6.45 -24.50 -1.73
C GLN A 205 7.07 -24.11 -0.38
N LYS A 206 6.25 -23.72 0.60
CA LYS A 206 6.69 -23.24 1.93
C LYS A 206 7.74 -22.13 1.81
N ILE A 207 7.49 -21.16 0.93
CA ILE A 207 8.37 -20.00 0.76
C ILE A 207 7.89 -18.91 1.72
N PRO A 208 8.70 -18.48 2.71
CA PRO A 208 8.33 -17.43 3.64
C PRO A 208 8.45 -16.07 2.93
N THR A 209 7.38 -15.65 2.29
CA THR A 209 7.27 -14.35 1.62
C THR A 209 6.01 -13.63 2.05
N THR A 210 6.09 -12.33 2.22
CA THR A 210 4.91 -11.47 2.43
C THR A 210 4.36 -11.05 1.07
N ILE A 211 3.06 -11.16 0.89
CA ILE A 211 2.37 -10.67 -0.32
C ILE A 211 1.67 -9.36 0.01
N MET A 212 2.08 -8.31 -0.68
CA MET A 212 1.52 -6.97 -0.61
C MET A 212 0.87 -6.59 -1.93
N TYR A 213 -0.26 -5.90 -1.87
CA TYR A 213 -0.86 -5.27 -3.04
C TYR A 213 -0.87 -3.74 -2.88
N ASP A 214 -0.09 -3.06 -3.70
CA ASP A 214 -0.15 -1.60 -3.85
C ASP A 214 -1.33 -1.23 -4.76
N MET A 215 -2.44 -0.89 -4.14
CA MET A 215 -3.67 -0.49 -4.82
C MET A 215 -3.78 1.02 -5.02
N ALA A 216 -2.68 1.75 -5.05
CA ALA A 216 -2.71 3.21 -5.20
C ALA A 216 -3.60 3.68 -6.36
N HIS A 217 -3.60 2.98 -7.49
CA HIS A 217 -4.39 3.32 -8.66
C HIS A 217 -5.76 2.63 -8.73
N VAL A 218 -6.02 1.63 -7.92
CA VAL A 218 -7.24 0.82 -7.98
C VAL A 218 -7.94 0.66 -6.63
N LEU A 219 -7.59 1.47 -5.63
CA LEU A 219 -8.22 1.40 -4.31
C LEU A 219 -9.74 1.54 -4.38
N GLY A 220 -10.26 2.42 -5.23
CA GLY A 220 -11.69 2.62 -5.43
C GLY A 220 -12.40 1.51 -6.20
N LEU A 221 -11.66 0.48 -6.64
CA LEU A 221 -12.18 -0.66 -7.40
C LEU A 221 -12.18 -1.96 -6.58
N VAL A 222 -11.83 -1.91 -5.28
CA VAL A 222 -11.93 -3.08 -4.40
C VAL A 222 -13.37 -3.58 -4.37
N GLY A 223 -13.56 -4.85 -4.62
CA GLY A 223 -14.89 -5.46 -4.61
C GLY A 223 -15.12 -6.49 -5.73
N ASP A 224 -16.36 -6.94 -5.85
CA ASP A 224 -16.77 -8.03 -6.74
C ASP A 224 -16.52 -7.77 -8.22
N TYR A 225 -16.59 -6.51 -8.64
CA TYR A 225 -16.41 -6.13 -10.05
C TYR A 225 -14.97 -6.04 -10.51
N PHE A 226 -14.02 -5.98 -9.57
CA PHE A 226 -12.61 -5.96 -9.90
C PHE A 226 -11.82 -6.99 -9.09
N GLN A 227 -11.32 -6.66 -7.89
CA GLN A 227 -10.45 -7.55 -7.13
C GLN A 227 -10.60 -7.35 -5.62
N LYS A 228 -10.48 -8.43 -4.85
CA LYS A 228 -10.47 -8.44 -3.40
C LYS A 228 -9.17 -9.07 -2.90
N PRO A 229 -8.10 -8.30 -2.78
CA PRO A 229 -6.76 -8.83 -2.52
C PRO A 229 -6.65 -9.69 -1.27
N PHE A 230 -7.35 -9.33 -0.18
CA PHE A 230 -7.31 -10.10 1.07
C PHE A 230 -7.99 -11.47 0.94
N GLU A 231 -9.08 -11.56 0.21
CA GLU A 231 -9.74 -12.85 -0.07
C GLU A 231 -8.86 -13.73 -0.97
N GLU A 232 -7.97 -13.13 -1.76
CA GLU A 232 -7.02 -13.82 -2.62
C GLU A 232 -5.70 -14.17 -1.93
N GLY A 233 -5.50 -13.75 -0.67
CA GLY A 233 -4.35 -14.11 0.15
C GLY A 233 -3.23 -13.08 0.19
N ALA A 234 -3.50 -11.82 -0.16
CA ALA A 234 -2.60 -10.73 0.21
C ALA A 234 -2.64 -10.51 1.73
N GLU A 235 -1.50 -10.21 2.32
CA GLU A 235 -1.38 -9.94 3.76
C GLU A 235 -1.42 -8.45 4.05
N ILE A 236 -0.99 -7.63 3.09
CA ILE A 236 -0.93 -6.18 3.19
C ILE A 236 -1.51 -5.55 1.93
N VAL A 237 -2.34 -4.53 2.11
CA VAL A 237 -2.81 -3.66 1.03
C VAL A 237 -2.46 -2.23 1.38
N THR A 238 -1.87 -1.51 0.42
CA THR A 238 -1.68 -0.06 0.53
C THR A 238 -2.46 0.66 -0.54
N GLY A 239 -2.80 1.92 -0.32
CA GLY A 239 -3.56 2.67 -1.31
C GLY A 239 -3.45 4.16 -1.18
N SER A 240 -3.83 4.86 -2.25
CA SER A 240 -4.01 6.31 -2.30
C SER A 240 -5.49 6.62 -2.38
N THR A 241 -5.97 7.51 -1.52
CA THR A 241 -7.41 7.80 -1.43
C THR A 241 -7.89 8.87 -2.42
N HIS A 242 -6.99 9.57 -3.10
CA HIS A 242 -7.32 10.68 -4.02
C HIS A 242 -7.39 10.29 -5.51
N LYS A 243 -7.12 9.02 -5.84
CA LYS A 243 -7.20 8.51 -7.21
C LYS A 243 -8.57 7.89 -7.50
N THR A 244 -8.65 6.61 -7.81
CA THR A 244 -9.93 5.93 -8.07
C THR A 244 -10.88 5.89 -6.86
N PHE A 245 -10.38 6.10 -5.63
CA PHE A 245 -11.22 6.16 -4.44
C PHE A 245 -11.96 7.50 -4.28
N PHE A 246 -11.60 8.54 -5.03
CA PHE A 246 -12.25 9.86 -5.10
C PHE A 246 -12.27 10.66 -3.78
N GLY A 247 -11.41 10.32 -2.83
CA GLY A 247 -11.31 11.01 -1.55
C GLY A 247 -10.29 12.15 -1.54
N SER A 248 -9.98 12.67 -0.37
CA SER A 248 -8.87 13.59 -0.15
C SER A 248 -7.53 12.91 -0.37
N GLN A 249 -6.47 13.70 -0.55
CA GLN A 249 -5.12 13.15 -0.69
C GLN A 249 -4.62 12.60 0.64
N ARG A 250 -4.74 11.30 0.81
CA ARG A 250 -4.23 10.50 1.94
C ARG A 250 -3.79 9.13 1.45
N GLY A 251 -3.21 8.35 2.35
CA GLY A 251 -2.92 6.94 2.15
C GLY A 251 -3.72 6.08 3.11
N VAL A 252 -3.71 4.80 2.86
CA VAL A 252 -4.26 3.77 3.74
C VAL A 252 -3.38 2.54 3.70
N ILE A 253 -3.29 1.84 4.83
CA ILE A 253 -2.66 0.53 4.94
C ILE A 253 -3.68 -0.39 5.59
N GLY A 254 -4.07 -1.45 4.89
CA GLY A 254 -4.84 -2.56 5.45
C GLY A 254 -3.92 -3.75 5.69
N VAL A 255 -4.15 -4.49 6.77
CA VAL A 255 -3.42 -5.72 7.05
C VAL A 255 -4.36 -6.81 7.53
N ASN A 256 -4.06 -8.04 7.11
CA ASN A 256 -4.82 -9.21 7.49
C ASN A 256 -3.89 -10.21 8.20
N TYR A 257 -3.93 -10.17 9.53
CA TYR A 257 -3.19 -11.07 10.40
C TYR A 257 -4.00 -11.35 11.66
N GLU A 258 -3.70 -12.43 12.34
CA GLU A 258 -4.28 -12.70 13.65
C GLU A 258 -3.50 -11.94 14.74
N LYS A 259 -4.21 -11.19 15.60
CA LYS A 259 -3.59 -10.41 16.69
C LYS A 259 -2.74 -11.24 17.65
N THR A 260 -2.94 -12.55 17.68
CA THR A 260 -2.15 -13.48 18.49
C THR A 260 -0.69 -13.55 18.07
N ASP A 261 -0.36 -13.23 16.83
CA ASP A 261 1.00 -13.30 16.29
C ASP A 261 1.84 -12.06 16.61
N LEU A 262 1.24 -11.02 17.15
CA LEU A 262 1.89 -9.74 17.47
C LEU A 262 2.29 -9.54 18.93
N LYS A 263 2.32 -10.59 19.73
CA LYS A 263 2.69 -10.49 21.15
C LYS A 263 4.19 -10.27 21.42
N TYR A 264 4.98 -9.94 20.40
CA TYR A 264 6.43 -9.73 20.59
C TYR A 264 6.96 -8.51 19.87
#